data_ec44cf5a9c33e2579a61592e7d9f7058
#
_entry.id   ec44cf5a9c33e2579a61592e7d9f7058
#
_cell.length_a   1.000
_cell.length_b   1.000
_cell.length_c   1.000
_cell.angle_alpha   90.00
_cell.angle_beta   90.00
_cell.angle_gamma   90.00
#
_symmetry.space_group_name_H-M   'P 1'
#
loop_
_entity.id
_entity.type
_entity.pdbx_description
1 polymer ?
#
loop_
_entity_poly.entity_id
_entity_poly.type
_entity_poly.pdbx_seq_one_letter_code
_entity_poly.pdbx_strand_id
1 'polypeptide(L)'
;MLDNLTMEVETMNETNDYKVADISLAEFGRKEIQLAEVEMPGLMALREQYRESKPLAGARIAGCIHMTIQSAVLIETLIELGAEVRWSSCNIYSTQDHAAAAIAEAGYSVFAWKGETCLLYTSDAADE
;
A
#
# COMPACT_ATOMS: atom_id res chain seq x y z
N MET A 1 15.67 -9.91 31.47
CA MET A 1 16.46 -10.12 30.24
C MET A 1 15.68 -10.88 29.17
N LEU A 2 15.06 -12.00 29.53
CA LEU A 2 14.22 -12.77 28.59
C LEU A 2 12.95 -12.03 28.18
N ASP A 3 12.36 -11.25 29.08
CA ASP A 3 11.13 -10.48 28.81
C ASP A 3 11.34 -9.39 27.77
N ASN A 4 12.51 -8.75 27.74
CA ASN A 4 12.83 -7.73 26.74
C ASN A 4 13.03 -8.34 25.34
N LEU A 5 13.63 -9.53 25.27
CA LEU A 5 13.80 -10.26 24.02
C LEU A 5 12.47 -10.73 23.44
N THR A 6 11.55 -11.14 24.30
CA THR A 6 10.20 -11.56 23.89
C THR A 6 9.38 -10.37 23.39
N MET A 7 9.52 -9.20 24.04
CA MET A 7 8.87 -7.95 23.59
C MET A 7 9.45 -7.45 22.25
N GLU A 8 10.76 -7.57 22.03
CA GLU A 8 11.38 -7.21 20.75
C GLU A 8 10.91 -8.12 19.62
N VAL A 9 10.72 -9.41 19.89
CA VAL A 9 10.20 -10.35 18.90
C VAL A 9 8.73 -10.10 18.61
N GLU A 10 7.92 -9.76 19.62
CA GLU A 10 6.51 -9.41 19.41
C GLU A 10 6.35 -8.10 18.64
N THR A 11 7.18 -7.09 18.91
CA THR A 11 7.20 -5.84 18.14
C THR A 11 7.70 -6.04 16.72
N MET A 12 8.57 -7.00 16.48
CA MET A 12 9.02 -7.35 15.12
C MET A 12 7.94 -8.05 14.29
N ASN A 13 6.99 -8.72 14.93
CA ASN A 13 5.85 -9.34 14.24
C ASN A 13 4.73 -8.35 13.88
N GLU A 14 4.75 -7.15 14.48
CA GLU A 14 3.85 -6.05 14.13
C GLU A 14 4.47 -5.10 13.09
N THR A 15 5.71 -5.37 12.63
CA THR A 15 6.31 -4.56 11.59
C THR A 15 5.53 -4.72 10.30
N ASN A 16 5.02 -3.62 9.82
CA ASN A 16 4.34 -3.54 8.53
C ASN A 16 5.21 -4.18 7.45
N ASP A 17 4.64 -5.13 6.74
CA ASP A 17 5.30 -5.83 5.65
C ASP A 17 5.29 -4.91 4.42
N TYR A 18 6.36 -4.11 4.26
CA TYR A 18 6.50 -3.19 3.13
C TYR A 18 7.97 -2.96 2.78
N LYS A 19 8.20 -2.49 1.55
CA LYS A 19 9.50 -1.98 1.12
C LYS A 19 9.30 -0.78 0.19
N VAL A 20 9.75 0.39 0.64
CA VAL A 20 9.63 1.66 -0.08
C VAL A 20 10.98 2.39 -0.08
N ALA A 21 11.14 3.39 -0.96
CA ALA A 21 12.39 4.14 -1.05
C ALA A 21 12.67 4.96 0.21
N ASP A 22 11.70 5.71 0.71
CA ASP A 22 11.85 6.63 1.83
C ASP A 22 10.50 6.88 2.50
N ILE A 23 10.32 6.31 3.68
CA ILE A 23 9.08 6.46 4.45
C ILE A 23 8.82 7.91 4.89
N SER A 24 9.85 8.75 4.98
CA SER A 24 9.69 10.15 5.36
C SER A 24 8.89 10.97 4.34
N LEU A 25 8.69 10.46 3.13
CA LEU A 25 7.88 11.08 2.09
C LEU A 25 6.36 10.88 2.31
N ALA A 26 5.96 10.14 3.33
CA ALA A 26 4.58 9.77 3.56
C ALA A 26 3.65 10.95 3.76
N GLU A 27 4.07 11.99 4.46
CA GLU A 27 3.26 13.19 4.66
C GLU A 27 2.95 13.90 3.33
N PHE A 28 3.96 14.06 2.50
CA PHE A 28 3.78 14.62 1.16
C PHE A 28 2.86 13.73 0.31
N GLY A 29 3.08 12.42 0.34
CA GLY A 29 2.23 11.46 -0.35
C GLY A 29 0.78 11.54 0.10
N ARG A 30 0.54 11.69 1.38
CA ARG A 30 -0.82 11.81 1.94
C ARG A 30 -1.55 13.04 1.41
N LYS A 31 -0.87 14.17 1.33
CA LYS A 31 -1.45 15.40 0.77
C LYS A 31 -1.83 15.24 -0.70
N GLU A 32 -0.96 14.61 -1.48
CA GLU A 32 -1.21 14.33 -2.90
C GLU A 32 -2.37 13.33 -3.09
N ILE A 33 -2.48 12.31 -2.25
CA ILE A 33 -3.61 11.38 -2.26
C ILE A 33 -4.92 12.10 -1.99
N GLN A 34 -4.95 13.00 -1.00
CA GLN A 34 -6.15 13.78 -0.68
C GLN A 34 -6.60 14.66 -1.86
N LEU A 35 -5.67 15.24 -2.60
CA LEU A 35 -5.99 15.98 -3.82
C LEU A 35 -6.55 15.07 -4.91
N ALA A 36 -5.94 13.91 -5.11
CA ALA A 36 -6.38 12.94 -6.11
C ALA A 36 -7.79 12.39 -5.80
N GLU A 37 -8.13 12.21 -4.54
CA GLU A 37 -9.47 11.77 -4.12
C GLU A 37 -10.57 12.69 -4.64
N VAL A 38 -10.33 13.99 -4.63
CA VAL A 38 -11.28 14.99 -5.15
C VAL A 38 -11.49 14.83 -6.66
N GLU A 39 -10.47 14.38 -7.37
CA GLU A 39 -10.51 14.16 -8.82
C GLU A 39 -11.04 12.76 -9.21
N MET A 40 -11.31 11.90 -8.23
CA MET A 40 -11.76 10.53 -8.45
C MET A 40 -13.12 10.28 -7.77
N PRO A 41 -14.17 11.01 -8.17
CA PRO A 41 -15.48 10.95 -7.49
C PRO A 41 -16.14 9.57 -7.56
N GLY A 42 -15.87 8.79 -8.60
CA GLY A 42 -16.40 7.44 -8.73
C GLY A 42 -15.93 6.52 -7.62
N LEU A 43 -14.62 6.53 -7.32
CA LEU A 43 -14.06 5.74 -6.21
C LEU A 43 -14.55 6.25 -4.85
N MET A 44 -14.66 7.56 -4.68
CA MET A 44 -15.17 8.15 -3.44
C MET A 44 -16.63 7.76 -3.20
N ALA A 45 -17.45 7.72 -4.25
CA ALA A 45 -18.83 7.26 -4.16
C ALA A 45 -18.93 5.79 -3.74
N LEU A 46 -18.04 4.93 -4.26
CA LEU A 46 -17.98 3.53 -3.86
C LEU A 46 -17.58 3.38 -2.39
N ARG A 47 -16.62 4.16 -1.91
CA ARG A 47 -16.23 4.17 -0.49
C ARG A 47 -17.43 4.51 0.38
N GLU A 48 -18.14 5.57 0.07
CA GLU A 48 -19.31 6.03 0.83
C GLU A 48 -20.42 4.99 0.83
N GLN A 49 -20.74 4.43 -0.34
CA GLN A 49 -21.83 3.48 -0.49
C GLN A 49 -21.58 2.14 0.22
N TYR A 50 -20.35 1.65 0.22
CA TYR A 50 -20.01 0.30 0.67
C TYR A 50 -19.15 0.23 1.92
N ARG A 51 -18.81 1.36 2.52
CA ARG A 51 -17.96 1.43 3.71
C ARG A 51 -18.48 0.57 4.87
N GLU A 52 -19.78 0.58 5.08
CA GLU A 52 -20.41 -0.16 6.18
C GLU A 52 -20.60 -1.64 5.85
N SER A 53 -21.05 -1.95 4.64
CA SER A 53 -21.35 -3.32 4.23
C SER A 53 -20.11 -4.17 3.96
N LYS A 54 -18.98 -3.53 3.61
CA LYS A 54 -17.70 -4.18 3.32
C LYS A 54 -17.84 -5.39 2.38
N PRO A 55 -18.26 -5.17 1.12
CA PRO A 55 -18.54 -6.28 0.20
C PRO A 55 -17.29 -7.10 -0.15
N LEU A 56 -16.09 -6.57 0.08
CA LEU A 56 -14.83 -7.27 -0.16
C LEU A 56 -14.25 -7.90 1.11
N ALA A 57 -15.01 -7.98 2.21
CA ALA A 57 -14.57 -8.63 3.43
C ALA A 57 -14.14 -10.07 3.14
N GLY A 58 -12.92 -10.44 3.57
CA GLY A 58 -12.33 -11.75 3.31
C GLY A 58 -11.62 -11.88 1.96
N ALA A 59 -11.73 -10.90 1.07
CA ALA A 59 -11.00 -10.90 -0.19
C ALA A 59 -9.52 -10.58 0.03
N ARG A 60 -8.64 -11.36 -0.58
CA ARG A 60 -7.20 -11.15 -0.56
C ARG A 60 -6.76 -10.78 -1.96
N ILE A 61 -6.29 -9.55 -2.13
CA ILE A 61 -6.00 -8.97 -3.44
C ILE A 61 -4.50 -8.69 -3.54
N ALA A 62 -3.86 -9.33 -4.51
CA ALA A 62 -2.50 -8.99 -4.93
C ALA A 62 -2.61 -8.10 -6.17
N GLY A 63 -2.07 -6.89 -6.08
CA GLY A 63 -2.06 -5.93 -7.18
C GLY A 63 -0.67 -5.71 -7.74
N CYS A 64 -0.56 -5.63 -9.05
CA CYS A 64 0.68 -5.31 -9.73
C CYS A 64 0.41 -4.33 -10.86
N ILE A 65 0.45 -3.06 -10.54
CA ILE A 65 0.31 -1.96 -11.51
C ILE A 65 1.12 -0.75 -10.99
N HIS A 66 1.30 0.25 -11.81
CA HIS A 66 2.10 1.44 -11.47
C HIS A 66 1.74 1.99 -10.09
N MET A 67 2.72 2.11 -9.19
CA MET A 67 2.49 2.64 -7.84
C MET A 67 2.50 4.17 -7.87
N THR A 68 1.39 4.73 -8.32
CA THR A 68 1.16 6.17 -8.42
C THR A 68 0.20 6.65 -7.33
N ILE A 69 0.01 7.96 -7.25
CA ILE A 69 -1.00 8.56 -6.36
C ILE A 69 -2.40 8.01 -6.65
N GLN A 70 -2.76 7.85 -7.92
CA GLN A 70 -4.06 7.30 -8.31
C GLN A 70 -4.20 5.85 -7.88
N SER A 71 -3.14 5.05 -8.00
CA SER A 71 -3.13 3.67 -7.48
C SER A 71 -3.27 3.64 -5.97
N ALA A 72 -2.69 4.59 -5.26
CA ALA A 72 -2.86 4.71 -3.81
C ALA A 72 -4.33 4.93 -3.44
N VAL A 73 -5.05 5.79 -4.16
CA VAL A 73 -6.49 5.99 -3.97
C VAL A 73 -7.26 4.69 -4.19
N LEU A 74 -6.92 3.94 -5.22
CA LEU A 74 -7.54 2.64 -5.49
C LEU A 74 -7.26 1.63 -4.37
N ILE A 75 -6.02 1.52 -3.92
CA ILE A 75 -5.63 0.61 -2.83
C ILE A 75 -6.44 0.92 -1.57
N GLU A 76 -6.49 2.17 -1.16
CA GLU A 76 -7.24 2.59 0.02
C GLU A 76 -8.74 2.35 -0.15
N THR A 77 -9.26 2.50 -1.35
CA THR A 77 -10.66 2.17 -1.65
C THR A 77 -10.94 0.68 -1.44
N LEU A 78 -10.10 -0.19 -1.99
CA LEU A 78 -10.25 -1.64 -1.81
C LEU A 78 -10.20 -2.04 -0.33
N ILE A 79 -9.33 -1.40 0.44
CA ILE A 79 -9.19 -1.64 1.88
C ILE A 79 -10.43 -1.18 2.64
N GLU A 80 -10.97 -0.01 2.33
CA GLU A 80 -12.21 0.48 2.95
C GLU A 80 -13.40 -0.42 2.64
N LEU A 81 -13.40 -1.08 1.49
CA LEU A 81 -14.42 -2.06 1.12
C LEU A 81 -14.22 -3.43 1.79
N GLY A 82 -13.17 -3.58 2.61
CA GLY A 82 -12.93 -4.76 3.42
C GLY A 82 -11.81 -5.69 2.95
N ALA A 83 -11.18 -5.42 1.80
CA ALA A 83 -10.14 -6.28 1.24
C ALA A 83 -8.82 -6.19 2.01
N GLU A 84 -8.09 -7.29 2.03
CA GLU A 84 -6.68 -7.33 2.40
C GLU A 84 -5.85 -7.20 1.12
N VAL A 85 -5.00 -6.16 1.03
CA VAL A 85 -4.31 -5.79 -0.22
C VAL A 85 -2.81 -5.87 -0.05
N ARG A 86 -2.13 -6.47 -1.03
CA ARG A 86 -0.68 -6.42 -1.21
C ARG A 86 -0.39 -5.88 -2.59
N TRP A 87 0.56 -4.96 -2.69
CA TRP A 87 0.78 -4.23 -3.93
C TRP A 87 2.25 -4.15 -4.31
N SER A 88 2.53 -4.34 -5.60
CA SER A 88 3.85 -4.10 -6.18
C SER A 88 3.71 -3.27 -7.47
N SER A 89 4.80 -2.66 -7.93
CA SER A 89 4.81 -1.91 -9.18
C SER A 89 5.06 -2.83 -10.38
N CYS A 90 4.47 -2.50 -11.50
CA CYS A 90 4.71 -3.21 -12.77
C CYS A 90 5.86 -2.60 -13.59
N ASN A 91 6.46 -1.51 -13.13
CA ASN A 91 7.53 -0.82 -13.86
C ASN A 91 8.48 -0.14 -12.87
N ILE A 92 9.78 -0.39 -13.03
CA ILE A 92 10.82 0.11 -12.13
C ILE A 92 10.98 1.63 -12.13
N TYR A 93 10.45 2.32 -13.15
CA TYR A 93 10.58 3.78 -13.27
C TYR A 93 9.30 4.55 -12.97
N SER A 94 8.15 3.87 -12.88
CA SER A 94 6.85 4.54 -12.76
C SER A 94 6.43 4.84 -11.34
N THR A 95 7.09 4.27 -10.34
CA THR A 95 6.72 4.47 -8.93
C THR A 95 6.88 5.92 -8.52
N GLN A 96 5.84 6.45 -7.90
CA GLN A 96 5.92 7.69 -7.14
C GLN A 96 6.23 7.35 -5.69
N ASP A 97 7.46 7.58 -5.25
CA ASP A 97 7.95 7.12 -3.95
C ASP A 97 7.14 7.68 -2.78
N HIS A 98 6.63 8.89 -2.90
CA HIS A 98 5.77 9.49 -1.88
C HIS A 98 4.40 8.79 -1.78
N ALA A 99 3.86 8.28 -2.89
CA ALA A 99 2.63 7.49 -2.87
C ALA A 99 2.84 6.16 -2.13
N ALA A 100 3.91 5.44 -2.46
CA ALA A 100 4.27 4.20 -1.78
C ALA A 100 4.52 4.43 -0.28
N ALA A 101 5.22 5.49 0.08
CA ALA A 101 5.48 5.85 1.47
C ALA A 101 4.19 6.09 2.26
N ALA A 102 3.21 6.79 1.69
CA ALA A 102 1.94 7.07 2.34
C ALA A 102 1.16 5.79 2.62
N ILE A 103 1.14 4.85 1.68
CA ILE A 103 0.46 3.56 1.84
C ILE A 103 1.17 2.70 2.91
N ALA A 104 2.50 2.68 2.91
CA ALA A 104 3.30 1.97 3.91
C ALA A 104 3.08 2.52 5.32
N GLU A 105 3.10 3.85 5.48
CA GLU A 105 2.87 4.50 6.77
C GLU A 105 1.46 4.23 7.31
N ALA A 106 0.48 4.12 6.44
CA ALA A 106 -0.90 3.78 6.82
C ALA A 106 -1.05 2.32 7.29
N GLY A 107 0.00 1.51 7.18
CA GLY A 107 0.01 0.14 7.67
C GLY A 107 -0.28 -0.92 6.60
N TYR A 108 -0.24 -0.58 5.33
CA TYR A 108 -0.58 -1.50 4.25
C TYR A 108 0.67 -2.03 3.53
N SER A 109 0.56 -3.24 3.00
CA SER A 109 1.67 -3.93 2.34
C SER A 109 1.89 -3.40 0.92
N VAL A 110 2.99 -2.68 0.73
CA VAL A 110 3.40 -2.14 -0.57
C VAL A 110 4.90 -2.38 -0.77
N PHE A 111 5.25 -2.84 -1.96
CA PHE A 111 6.63 -3.19 -2.33
C PHE A 111 6.94 -2.49 -3.65
N ALA A 112 7.33 -1.22 -3.56
CA ALA A 112 7.59 -0.41 -4.74
C ALA A 112 8.50 0.76 -4.40
N TRP A 113 9.53 0.94 -5.20
CA TRP A 113 10.40 2.12 -5.17
C TRP A 113 10.94 2.39 -6.56
N LYS A 114 11.17 3.64 -6.86
CA LYS A 114 11.67 4.02 -8.17
C LYS A 114 13.11 3.50 -8.35
N GLY A 115 13.34 2.82 -9.45
CA GLY A 115 14.66 2.24 -9.74
C GLY A 115 14.91 0.89 -9.09
N GLU A 116 13.88 0.18 -8.63
CA GLU A 116 14.03 -1.18 -8.12
C GLU A 116 14.65 -2.10 -9.17
N THR A 117 15.35 -3.15 -8.73
CA THR A 117 16.01 -4.06 -9.66
C THR A 117 14.99 -4.99 -10.33
N CYS A 118 15.21 -5.29 -11.61
CA CYS A 118 14.34 -6.22 -12.35
C CYS A 118 14.27 -7.60 -11.70
N LEU A 119 15.34 -8.03 -11.03
CA LEU A 119 15.37 -9.31 -10.33
C LEU A 119 14.40 -9.35 -9.14
N LEU A 120 14.38 -8.29 -8.33
CA LEU A 120 13.45 -8.18 -7.20
C LEU A 120 12.01 -8.10 -7.69
N TYR A 121 11.77 -7.31 -8.69
CA TYR A 121 10.46 -7.20 -9.32
C TYR A 121 9.95 -8.57 -9.81
N THR A 122 10.79 -9.35 -10.49
CA THR A 122 10.43 -10.68 -10.99
C THR A 122 10.18 -11.66 -9.85
N SER A 123 10.98 -11.60 -8.79
CA SER A 123 10.80 -12.45 -7.60
C SER A 123 9.49 -12.16 -6.90
N ASP A 124 9.16 -10.89 -6.70
CA ASP A 124 7.91 -10.48 -6.05
C ASP A 124 6.69 -10.96 -6.85
N ALA A 125 6.74 -10.90 -8.17
CA ALA A 125 5.68 -11.39 -9.04
C ALA A 125 5.56 -12.93 -9.02
N ALA A 126 6.67 -13.64 -8.86
CA ALA A 126 6.70 -15.11 -8.83
C ALA A 126 6.21 -15.69 -7.50
N ASP A 127 6.35 -14.96 -6.40
CA ASP A 127 5.96 -15.41 -5.06
C ASP A 127 4.45 -15.24 -4.77
N GLU A 128 3.74 -14.62 -5.65
CA GLU A 128 2.29 -14.46 -5.61
C GLU A 128 1.56 -15.58 -6.36
#